data_071c311d6794d0387de5f8653938c61c
#
_entry.id   071c311d6794d0387de5f8653938c61c
#
_cell.length_a   1.000
_cell.length_b   1.000
_cell.length_c   1.000
_cell.angle_alpha   90.00
_cell.angle_beta   90.00
_cell.angle_gamma   90.00
#
_symmetry.space_group_name_H-M   'P 1'
#
loop_
_entity.id
_entity.type
_entity.pdbx_description
1 polymer ?
#
loop_
_entity_poly.entity_id
_entity_poly.type
_entity_poly.pdbx_seq_one_letter_code
_entity_poly.pdbx_strand_id
1 'polypeptide(L)'
;MNRAVMNSGVMDYDRELVYTMDEALTMVGFGKFQALVLAYAGLGSMADAMELMILSFIGPSVRSEWGLSSRQESLITTVVFAGMLIGSYASGLISDNYGRRMGLLSIAAATSIFAVLSAFSPNYISLIIFRMVVGVGLGGGPVYSSWFLEFVPVRNRGVWMVVFATFSTIGTIFEASLAWIVMPRLGWRWLLALSSVPCLAAFILYFFTEESPRYLYAKGSIADAQHVLKKMATINETQLPSGVLVSDQISELDEELTTPEGTSLLSTIKNKNSSPKRGIFSFFTLLSSSLIKTTLLLWIVYLTNSFLYYGVVLMTSEFSSSQSKCGALVLHSKQPTDTSLYRNVFITSFAELPGLILSAILVDKVGRKISMVLMYSFGFISLLPLMFHQNELLTTSLLFGARMCFIGNFKIAGIYCPEIYPTSVRTTGAGVAAAVGKIGGMICPLVAVELVSGCHRMAAIASFEVVMVLSAICVLLFKVETKGMELHDTGCA
;
A
#
# COMPACT_ATOMS: atom_id res chain seq x y z
N MET A 1 -10.64 67.87 46.20
CA MET A 1 -11.84 67.20 45.70
C MET A 1 -11.37 65.87 45.06
N ASN A 2 -11.37 64.84 45.92
CA ASN A 2 -10.77 63.50 45.61
C ASN A 2 -11.75 62.66 44.80
N ARG A 3 -11.36 62.16 43.66
CA ARG A 3 -12.00 61.02 43.01
C ARG A 3 -11.09 59.80 43.18
N ALA A 4 -11.55 58.88 43.99
CA ALA A 4 -10.96 57.55 44.14
C ALA A 4 -11.09 56.80 42.84
N VAL A 5 -10.00 56.27 42.32
CA VAL A 5 -9.95 55.31 41.23
C VAL A 5 -10.08 53.93 41.91
N MET A 6 -11.20 53.26 41.71
CA MET A 6 -11.37 51.87 42.06
C MET A 6 -10.49 51.04 41.13
N ASN A 7 -9.43 50.43 41.67
CA ASN A 7 -8.71 49.29 41.05
C ASN A 7 -9.62 48.09 41.01
N SER A 8 -10.17 47.77 39.87
CA SER A 8 -10.74 46.44 39.59
C SER A 8 -9.58 45.45 39.40
N GLY A 9 -9.29 44.68 40.44
CA GLY A 9 -8.38 43.56 40.37
C GLY A 9 -9.01 42.51 39.42
N VAL A 10 -8.57 42.52 38.22
CA VAL A 10 -8.72 41.40 37.30
C VAL A 10 -7.79 40.32 37.84
N MET A 11 -8.35 39.26 38.42
CA MET A 11 -7.62 38.01 38.66
C MET A 11 -7.10 37.57 37.30
N ASP A 12 -5.78 37.63 37.15
CA ASP A 12 -5.06 37.00 36.06
C ASP A 12 -5.20 35.48 36.29
N TYR A 13 -6.25 34.90 35.70
CA TYR A 13 -6.32 33.44 35.58
C TYR A 13 -5.13 33.07 34.71
N ASP A 14 -4.14 32.39 35.28
CA ASP A 14 -3.09 31.68 34.56
C ASP A 14 -3.76 30.93 33.41
N ARG A 15 -3.70 31.47 32.20
CA ARG A 15 -4.03 30.71 30.99
C ARG A 15 -2.97 29.62 30.95
N GLU A 16 -3.34 28.42 31.39
CA GLU A 16 -2.52 27.25 31.14
C GLU A 16 -2.22 27.24 29.65
N LEU A 17 -0.94 27.37 29.32
CA LEU A 17 -0.49 27.27 27.92
C LEU A 17 -0.96 25.90 27.40
N VAL A 18 -1.73 25.90 26.32
CA VAL A 18 -2.23 24.69 25.69
C VAL A 18 -1.52 24.48 24.37
N TYR A 19 -1.32 23.25 23.96
CA TYR A 19 -0.76 22.90 22.67
C TYR A 19 -1.48 21.70 22.05
N THR A 20 -1.51 21.66 20.73
CA THR A 20 -2.13 20.57 19.95
C THR A 20 -1.14 19.46 19.65
N MET A 21 -1.66 18.29 19.23
CA MET A 21 -0.83 17.16 18.80
C MET A 21 0.05 17.53 17.60
N ASP A 22 -0.47 18.30 16.64
CA ASP A 22 0.26 18.71 15.44
C ASP A 22 1.36 19.73 15.75
N GLU A 23 1.15 20.63 16.69
CA GLU A 23 2.18 21.54 17.18
C GLU A 23 3.32 20.78 17.89
N ALA A 24 2.95 19.82 18.75
CA ALA A 24 3.95 18.98 19.42
C ALA A 24 4.82 18.21 18.42
N LEU A 25 4.20 17.55 17.43
CA LEU A 25 4.92 16.83 16.38
C LEU A 25 5.75 17.75 15.49
N THR A 26 5.27 18.97 15.24
CA THR A 26 6.00 19.96 14.43
C THR A 26 7.22 20.48 15.17
N MET A 27 7.14 20.74 16.48
CA MET A 27 8.29 21.15 17.31
C MET A 27 9.33 20.04 17.46
N VAL A 28 8.89 18.80 17.69
CA VAL A 28 9.78 17.63 17.77
C VAL A 28 10.46 17.38 16.42
N GLY A 29 9.79 17.69 15.30
CA GLY A 29 10.33 17.54 13.96
C GLY A 29 10.55 16.08 13.55
N PHE A 30 11.24 15.90 12.42
CA PHE A 30 11.69 14.58 11.96
C PHE A 30 13.14 14.36 12.43
N GLY A 31 13.34 13.46 13.38
CA GLY A 31 14.64 13.17 13.97
C GLY A 31 14.95 11.66 14.05
N LYS A 32 15.83 11.29 14.96
CA LYS A 32 16.30 9.91 15.16
C LYS A 32 15.12 8.95 15.48
N PHE A 33 14.14 9.41 16.25
CA PHE A 33 12.97 8.59 16.61
C PHE A 33 12.13 8.28 15.37
N GLN A 34 11.79 9.28 14.56
CA GLN A 34 10.99 9.08 13.34
C GLN A 34 11.75 8.25 12.29
N ALA A 35 13.06 8.38 12.21
CA ALA A 35 13.89 7.53 11.36
C ALA A 35 13.83 6.06 11.81
N LEU A 36 13.81 5.79 13.11
CA LEU A 36 13.64 4.43 13.66
C LEU A 36 12.24 3.87 13.35
N VAL A 37 11.18 4.68 13.53
CA VAL A 37 9.80 4.30 13.16
C VAL A 37 9.70 4.01 11.67
N LEU A 38 10.31 4.85 10.82
CA LEU A 38 10.39 4.63 9.38
C LEU A 38 11.11 3.32 9.04
N ALA A 39 12.21 3.00 9.72
CA ALA A 39 12.94 1.75 9.51
C ALA A 39 12.09 0.54 9.88
N TYR A 40 11.36 0.59 10.99
CA TYR A 40 10.46 -0.50 11.41
C TYR A 40 9.26 -0.68 10.46
N ALA A 41 8.56 0.40 10.12
CA ALA A 41 7.46 0.35 9.16
C ALA A 41 7.94 -0.05 7.76
N GLY A 42 9.11 0.47 7.36
CA GLY A 42 9.75 0.15 6.09
C GLY A 42 10.16 -1.31 5.99
N LEU A 43 10.71 -1.91 7.06
CA LEU A 43 11.04 -3.34 7.09
C LEU A 43 9.79 -4.21 6.90
N GLY A 44 8.65 -3.86 7.53
CA GLY A 44 7.38 -4.55 7.29
C GLY A 44 6.94 -4.45 5.84
N SER A 45 6.96 -3.25 5.28
CA SER A 45 6.61 -3.02 3.87
C SER A 45 7.56 -3.72 2.89
N MET A 46 8.85 -3.79 3.21
CA MET A 46 9.85 -4.56 2.47
C MET A 46 9.54 -6.05 2.51
N ALA A 47 9.27 -6.60 3.70
CA ALA A 47 8.93 -8.00 3.89
C ALA A 47 7.65 -8.40 3.14
N ASP A 48 6.62 -7.57 3.17
CA ASP A 48 5.39 -7.78 2.40
C ASP A 48 5.65 -7.81 0.89
N ALA A 49 6.50 -6.92 0.39
CA ALA A 49 6.88 -6.90 -1.03
C ALA A 49 7.66 -8.15 -1.44
N MET A 50 8.52 -8.66 -0.57
CA MET A 50 9.23 -9.93 -0.79
C MET A 50 8.25 -11.10 -0.88
N GLU A 51 7.30 -11.21 0.05
CA GLU A 51 6.27 -12.28 0.06
C GLU A 51 5.32 -12.22 -1.16
N LEU A 52 5.08 -11.04 -1.72
CA LEU A 52 4.34 -10.91 -2.98
C LEU A 52 5.18 -11.31 -4.20
N MET A 53 6.45 -10.89 -4.22
CA MET A 53 7.35 -11.18 -5.34
C MET A 53 7.69 -12.68 -5.44
N ILE A 54 7.79 -13.38 -4.31
CA ILE A 54 8.09 -14.81 -4.26
C ILE A 54 7.06 -15.67 -5.01
N LEU A 55 5.82 -15.19 -5.16
CA LEU A 55 4.76 -15.89 -5.91
C LEU A 55 5.12 -16.12 -7.38
N SER A 56 5.96 -15.26 -7.96
CA SER A 56 6.47 -15.42 -9.33
C SER A 56 7.42 -16.59 -9.50
N PHE A 57 8.02 -17.06 -8.42
CA PHE A 57 9.04 -18.13 -8.45
C PHE A 57 8.51 -19.47 -7.95
N ILE A 58 7.60 -19.44 -6.95
CA ILE A 58 7.06 -20.66 -6.34
C ILE A 58 6.17 -21.42 -7.32
N GLY A 59 5.29 -20.71 -8.07
CA GLY A 59 4.32 -21.33 -8.97
C GLY A 59 4.95 -22.35 -9.91
N PRO A 60 5.86 -21.92 -10.81
CA PRO A 60 6.53 -22.83 -11.75
C PRO A 60 7.30 -23.95 -11.09
N SER A 61 7.95 -23.69 -9.94
CA SER A 61 8.79 -24.66 -9.24
C SER A 61 7.98 -25.76 -8.57
N VAL A 62 6.90 -25.39 -7.86
CA VAL A 62 5.97 -26.35 -7.23
C VAL A 62 5.22 -27.15 -8.28
N ARG A 63 4.84 -26.52 -9.41
CA ARG A 63 4.24 -27.20 -10.55
C ARG A 63 5.14 -28.29 -11.10
N SER A 64 6.43 -28.04 -11.26
CA SER A 64 7.39 -29.03 -11.76
C SER A 64 7.64 -30.17 -10.77
N GLU A 65 7.68 -29.89 -9.45
CA GLU A 65 7.93 -30.88 -8.40
C GLU A 65 6.71 -31.77 -8.14
N TRP A 66 5.51 -31.20 -8.06
CA TRP A 66 4.30 -31.94 -7.70
C TRP A 66 3.39 -32.30 -8.89
N GLY A 67 3.81 -31.99 -10.12
CA GLY A 67 3.04 -32.30 -11.33
C GLY A 67 1.70 -31.58 -11.42
N LEU A 68 1.63 -30.33 -10.93
CA LEU A 68 0.38 -29.56 -10.88
C LEU A 68 -0.09 -29.11 -12.26
N SER A 69 -1.41 -28.97 -12.42
CA SER A 69 -1.99 -28.29 -13.57
C SER A 69 -1.75 -26.77 -13.50
N SER A 70 -1.82 -26.07 -14.64
CA SER A 70 -1.71 -24.60 -14.71
C SER A 70 -2.75 -23.90 -13.83
N ARG A 71 -3.96 -24.48 -13.73
CA ARG A 71 -5.02 -23.96 -12.85
C ARG A 71 -4.66 -24.07 -11.36
N GLN A 72 -4.07 -25.21 -10.95
CA GLN A 72 -3.60 -25.37 -9.56
C GLN A 72 -2.45 -24.43 -9.23
N GLU A 73 -1.55 -24.19 -10.16
CA GLU A 73 -0.49 -23.19 -10.04
C GLU A 73 -1.06 -21.78 -9.85
N SER A 74 -2.00 -21.34 -10.69
CA SER A 74 -2.67 -20.05 -10.58
C SER A 74 -3.37 -19.86 -9.23
N LEU A 75 -3.96 -20.93 -8.67
CA LEU A 75 -4.63 -20.89 -7.38
C LEU A 75 -3.70 -20.55 -6.22
N ILE A 76 -2.40 -20.89 -6.27
CA ILE A 76 -1.43 -20.52 -5.23
C ILE A 76 -1.38 -18.99 -5.05
N THR A 77 -1.35 -18.25 -6.14
CA THR A 77 -1.35 -16.78 -6.10
C THR A 77 -2.73 -16.22 -5.78
N THR A 78 -3.79 -16.80 -6.37
CA THR A 78 -5.17 -16.34 -6.16
C THR A 78 -5.58 -16.39 -4.68
N VAL A 79 -5.22 -17.46 -3.95
CA VAL A 79 -5.57 -17.58 -2.52
C VAL A 79 -4.84 -16.58 -1.64
N VAL A 80 -3.63 -16.16 -2.02
CA VAL A 80 -2.93 -15.07 -1.31
C VAL A 80 -3.71 -13.77 -1.43
N PHE A 81 -4.14 -13.40 -2.63
CA PHE A 81 -4.96 -12.19 -2.83
C PHE A 81 -6.33 -12.29 -2.15
N ALA A 82 -6.94 -13.48 -2.11
CA ALA A 82 -8.16 -13.71 -1.34
C ALA A 82 -7.93 -13.49 0.17
N GLY A 83 -6.81 -14.01 0.68
CA GLY A 83 -6.35 -13.72 2.04
C GLY A 83 -6.15 -12.23 2.28
N MET A 84 -5.49 -11.51 1.35
CA MET A 84 -5.28 -10.06 1.45
C MET A 84 -6.59 -9.28 1.51
N LEU A 85 -7.63 -9.69 0.80
CA LEU A 85 -8.94 -9.06 0.87
C LEU A 85 -9.54 -9.18 2.28
N ILE A 86 -9.49 -10.37 2.87
CA ILE A 86 -9.97 -10.63 4.25
C ILE A 86 -9.09 -9.86 5.25
N GLY A 87 -7.77 -9.93 5.09
CA GLY A 87 -6.79 -9.36 5.97
C GLY A 87 -6.83 -7.84 6.03
N SER A 88 -7.10 -7.16 4.92
CA SER A 88 -7.20 -5.71 4.89
C SER A 88 -8.33 -5.17 5.77
N TYR A 89 -9.44 -5.89 5.85
CA TYR A 89 -10.54 -5.55 6.75
C TYR A 89 -10.22 -5.93 8.21
N ALA A 90 -9.73 -7.14 8.44
CA ALA A 90 -9.43 -7.65 9.78
C ALA A 90 -8.32 -6.84 10.47
N SER A 91 -7.24 -6.51 9.77
CA SER A 91 -6.13 -5.72 10.31
C SER A 91 -6.54 -4.29 10.64
N GLY A 92 -7.40 -3.67 9.82
CA GLY A 92 -7.98 -2.37 10.11
C GLY A 92 -8.78 -2.39 11.40
N LEU A 93 -9.69 -3.37 11.56
CA LEU A 93 -10.48 -3.52 12.80
C LEU A 93 -9.60 -3.73 14.04
N ILE A 94 -8.57 -4.57 13.95
CA ILE A 94 -7.64 -4.80 15.07
C ILE A 94 -6.90 -3.51 15.40
N SER A 95 -6.37 -2.84 14.39
CA SER A 95 -5.60 -1.60 14.56
C SER A 95 -6.44 -0.46 15.17
N ASP A 96 -7.71 -0.33 14.77
CA ASP A 96 -8.60 0.73 15.27
C ASP A 96 -9.14 0.44 16.68
N ASN A 97 -9.39 -0.83 17.02
CA ASN A 97 -9.95 -1.20 18.32
C ASN A 97 -8.89 -1.40 19.40
N TYR A 98 -7.78 -2.05 19.06
CA TYR A 98 -6.75 -2.48 20.03
C TYR A 98 -5.44 -1.69 19.95
N GLY A 99 -5.31 -0.80 18.97
CA GLY A 99 -4.13 0.04 18.77
C GLY A 99 -3.30 -0.34 17.55
N ARG A 100 -2.50 0.63 17.11
CA ARG A 100 -1.66 0.48 15.91
C ARG A 100 -0.60 -0.60 16.11
N ARG A 101 0.02 -0.64 17.29
CA ARG A 101 1.01 -1.65 17.67
C ARG A 101 0.43 -3.06 17.63
N MET A 102 -0.77 -3.29 18.15
CA MET A 102 -1.43 -4.59 18.09
C MET A 102 -1.80 -4.98 16.67
N GLY A 103 -2.20 -4.01 15.85
CA GLY A 103 -2.38 -4.19 14.40
C GLY A 103 -1.10 -4.70 13.74
N LEU A 104 0.03 -4.02 13.94
CA LEU A 104 1.35 -4.40 13.42
C LEU A 104 1.76 -5.82 13.86
N LEU A 105 1.63 -6.12 15.15
CA LEU A 105 1.98 -7.44 15.71
C LEU A 105 1.12 -8.56 15.11
N SER A 106 -0.19 -8.34 14.96
CA SER A 106 -1.10 -9.35 14.39
C SER A 106 -0.78 -9.65 12.91
N ILE A 107 -0.49 -8.62 12.11
CA ILE A 107 -0.08 -8.75 10.72
C ILE A 107 1.24 -9.52 10.63
N ALA A 108 2.26 -9.05 11.35
CA ALA A 108 3.58 -9.63 11.32
C ALA A 108 3.60 -11.08 11.83
N ALA A 109 2.79 -11.41 12.84
CA ALA A 109 2.63 -12.79 13.33
C ALA A 109 2.01 -13.69 12.25
N ALA A 110 0.90 -13.26 11.64
CA ALA A 110 0.25 -14.02 10.58
C ALA A 110 1.19 -14.25 9.39
N THR A 111 1.87 -13.20 8.92
CA THR A 111 2.79 -13.31 7.79
C THR A 111 3.99 -14.20 8.13
N SER A 112 4.72 -13.91 9.22
CA SER A 112 5.98 -14.59 9.53
C SER A 112 5.81 -16.06 9.87
N ILE A 113 4.85 -16.40 10.74
CA ILE A 113 4.63 -17.79 11.17
C ILE A 113 4.23 -18.67 9.97
N PHE A 114 3.27 -18.21 9.17
CA PHE A 114 2.77 -19.00 8.05
C PHE A 114 3.68 -18.95 6.83
N ALA A 115 4.53 -17.93 6.66
CA ALA A 115 5.61 -17.92 5.68
C ALA A 115 6.64 -19.04 5.99
N VAL A 116 7.08 -19.14 7.25
CA VAL A 116 7.97 -20.24 7.69
C VAL A 116 7.30 -21.59 7.48
N LEU A 117 6.04 -21.76 7.93
CA LEU A 117 5.30 -23.02 7.76
C LEU A 117 5.14 -23.41 6.28
N SER A 118 5.03 -22.44 5.38
CA SER A 118 4.96 -22.68 3.94
C SER A 118 6.22 -23.35 3.39
N ALA A 119 7.40 -23.06 3.95
CA ALA A 119 8.66 -23.72 3.55
C ALA A 119 8.67 -25.21 3.88
N PHE A 120 7.95 -25.61 4.92
CA PHE A 120 7.84 -27.00 5.38
C PHE A 120 6.57 -27.70 4.88
N SER A 121 5.83 -27.12 3.94
CA SER A 121 4.60 -27.72 3.43
C SER A 121 4.87 -29.08 2.73
N PRO A 122 4.22 -30.18 3.17
CA PRO A 122 4.44 -31.50 2.62
C PRO A 122 3.65 -31.75 1.33
N ASN A 123 2.57 -31.00 1.09
CA ASN A 123 1.69 -31.18 -0.05
C ASN A 123 1.04 -29.85 -0.48
N TYR A 124 0.39 -29.89 -1.63
CA TYR A 124 -0.28 -28.74 -2.24
C TYR A 124 -1.34 -28.10 -1.34
N ILE A 125 -2.17 -28.90 -0.65
CA ILE A 125 -3.28 -28.37 0.18
C ILE A 125 -2.72 -27.59 1.37
N SER A 126 -1.69 -28.09 2.05
CA SER A 126 -1.04 -27.36 3.15
C SER A 126 -0.41 -26.07 2.68
N LEU A 127 0.23 -26.07 1.51
CA LEU A 127 0.80 -24.86 0.92
C LEU A 127 -0.27 -23.81 0.64
N ILE A 128 -1.41 -24.20 0.04
CA ILE A 128 -2.55 -23.30 -0.23
C ILE A 128 -3.08 -22.67 1.07
N ILE A 129 -3.28 -23.47 2.12
CA ILE A 129 -3.80 -22.98 3.41
C ILE A 129 -2.81 -22.00 4.02
N PHE A 130 -1.53 -22.36 4.07
CA PHE A 130 -0.52 -21.46 4.66
C PHE A 130 -0.37 -20.16 3.84
N ARG A 131 -0.35 -20.25 2.52
CA ARG A 131 -0.31 -19.08 1.63
C ARG A 131 -1.54 -18.18 1.77
N MET A 132 -2.72 -18.75 2.00
CA MET A 132 -3.92 -17.95 2.28
C MET A 132 -3.77 -17.15 3.58
N VAL A 133 -3.24 -17.74 4.64
CA VAL A 133 -3.03 -17.03 5.92
C VAL A 133 -1.90 -16.01 5.81
N VAL A 134 -0.81 -16.29 5.09
CA VAL A 134 0.18 -15.28 4.71
C VAL A 134 -0.51 -14.09 4.03
N GLY A 135 -1.41 -14.37 3.08
CA GLY A 135 -2.23 -13.34 2.43
C GLY A 135 -3.03 -12.49 3.42
N VAL A 136 -3.62 -13.10 4.45
CA VAL A 136 -4.32 -12.33 5.51
C VAL A 136 -3.37 -11.35 6.19
N GLY A 137 -2.14 -11.74 6.49
CA GLY A 137 -1.12 -10.82 7.00
C GLY A 137 -0.80 -9.69 6.01
N LEU A 138 -0.49 -10.04 4.75
CA LEU A 138 -0.16 -9.08 3.68
C LEU A 138 -1.28 -8.07 3.39
N GLY A 139 -2.54 -8.40 3.73
CA GLY A 139 -3.66 -7.46 3.63
C GLY A 139 -3.53 -6.24 4.54
N GLY A 140 -2.71 -6.33 5.58
CA GLY A 140 -2.49 -5.28 6.56
C GLY A 140 -1.53 -4.17 6.17
N GLY A 141 -1.01 -4.14 4.96
CA GLY A 141 -0.07 -3.12 4.48
C GLY A 141 -0.44 -1.66 4.81
N PRO A 142 -1.70 -1.23 4.73
CA PRO A 142 -2.11 0.11 5.15
C PRO A 142 -1.83 0.46 6.61
N VAL A 143 -1.73 -0.53 7.50
CA VAL A 143 -1.45 -0.30 8.93
C VAL A 143 -0.03 0.24 9.12
N TYR A 144 0.96 -0.24 8.34
CA TYR A 144 2.35 0.26 8.41
C TYR A 144 2.42 1.75 8.07
N SER A 145 1.79 2.14 6.97
CA SER A 145 1.78 3.53 6.52
C SER A 145 1.00 4.44 7.46
N SER A 146 -0.14 3.98 7.97
CA SER A 146 -0.95 4.71 8.94
C SER A 146 -0.18 4.95 10.25
N TRP A 147 0.40 3.90 10.81
CA TRP A 147 1.22 3.98 12.02
C TRP A 147 2.41 4.93 11.84
N PHE A 148 3.14 4.83 10.74
CA PHE A 148 4.26 5.71 10.43
C PHE A 148 3.82 7.19 10.35
N LEU A 149 2.72 7.47 9.64
CA LEU A 149 2.22 8.83 9.45
C LEU A 149 1.78 9.52 10.77
N GLU A 150 1.40 8.74 11.77
CA GLU A 150 0.98 9.26 13.07
C GLU A 150 2.15 9.85 13.90
N PHE A 151 3.41 9.58 13.51
CA PHE A 151 4.62 10.14 14.11
C PHE A 151 5.26 11.24 13.28
N VAL A 152 4.82 11.47 12.04
CA VAL A 152 5.45 12.41 11.11
C VAL A 152 4.72 13.76 11.13
N PRO A 153 5.47 14.90 11.22
CA PRO A 153 4.90 16.23 11.11
C PRO A 153 4.14 16.43 9.79
N VAL A 154 3.04 17.18 9.84
CA VAL A 154 2.15 17.42 8.70
C VAL A 154 2.90 17.98 7.48
N ARG A 155 3.79 18.96 7.72
CA ARG A 155 4.51 19.70 6.67
C ARG A 155 5.31 18.81 5.70
N ASN A 156 5.86 17.68 6.17
CA ASN A 156 6.80 16.85 5.39
C ASN A 156 6.26 15.45 5.09
N ARG A 157 4.99 15.16 5.38
CA ARG A 157 4.38 13.81 5.23
C ARG A 157 4.54 13.24 3.83
N GLY A 158 4.31 14.07 2.79
CA GLY A 158 4.41 13.61 1.41
C GLY A 158 5.80 13.07 1.05
N VAL A 159 6.85 13.79 1.41
CA VAL A 159 8.24 13.38 1.14
C VAL A 159 8.57 12.07 1.86
N TRP A 160 8.22 11.96 3.13
CA TRP A 160 8.49 10.76 3.92
C TRP A 160 7.68 9.54 3.48
N MET A 161 6.47 9.75 2.94
CA MET A 161 5.70 8.67 2.32
C MET A 161 6.33 8.15 1.03
N VAL A 162 6.98 9.00 0.24
CA VAL A 162 7.77 8.56 -0.92
C VAL A 162 8.96 7.73 -0.45
N VAL A 163 9.69 8.19 0.57
CA VAL A 163 10.79 7.42 1.16
C VAL A 163 10.29 6.07 1.70
N PHE A 164 9.19 6.05 2.43
CA PHE A 164 8.56 4.80 2.90
C PHE A 164 8.21 3.86 1.73
N ALA A 165 7.67 4.37 0.63
CA ALA A 165 7.31 3.56 -0.53
C ALA A 165 8.53 2.92 -1.22
N THR A 166 9.74 3.47 -1.07
CA THR A 166 10.96 2.86 -1.65
C THR A 166 11.34 1.55 -0.97
N PHE A 167 10.95 1.33 0.29
CA PHE A 167 11.22 0.07 0.99
C PHE A 167 10.55 -1.13 0.32
N SER A 168 9.32 -0.97 -0.18
CA SER A 168 8.66 -2.06 -0.92
C SER A 168 9.38 -2.38 -2.24
N THR A 169 9.86 -1.37 -2.97
CA THR A 169 10.64 -1.58 -4.18
C THR A 169 11.99 -2.25 -3.89
N ILE A 170 12.66 -1.85 -2.80
CA ILE A 170 13.89 -2.53 -2.33
C ILE A 170 13.58 -3.99 -2.02
N GLY A 171 12.45 -4.28 -1.34
CA GLY A 171 12.00 -5.64 -1.06
C GLY A 171 11.81 -6.49 -2.32
N THR A 172 11.15 -5.95 -3.32
CA THR A 172 10.94 -6.63 -4.61
C THR A 172 12.26 -6.97 -5.30
N ILE A 173 13.22 -6.03 -5.34
CA ILE A 173 14.55 -6.25 -5.95
C ILE A 173 15.37 -7.25 -5.13
N PHE A 174 15.32 -7.12 -3.80
CA PHE A 174 16.04 -8.02 -2.90
C PHE A 174 15.54 -9.46 -3.03
N GLU A 175 14.22 -9.68 -3.08
CA GLU A 175 13.63 -11.00 -3.30
C GLU A 175 14.01 -11.58 -4.65
N ALA A 176 13.99 -10.81 -5.72
CA ALA A 176 14.42 -11.26 -7.03
C ALA A 176 15.93 -11.64 -7.05
N SER A 177 16.76 -10.88 -6.32
CA SER A 177 18.18 -11.21 -6.13
C SER A 177 18.37 -12.52 -5.35
N LEU A 178 17.61 -12.68 -4.27
CA LEU A 178 17.63 -13.86 -3.43
C LEU A 178 17.19 -15.10 -4.23
N ALA A 179 16.12 -14.99 -5.00
CA ALA A 179 15.64 -16.04 -5.88
C ALA A 179 16.70 -16.46 -6.91
N TRP A 180 17.38 -15.50 -7.54
CA TRP A 180 18.43 -15.79 -8.51
C TRP A 180 19.60 -16.59 -7.92
N ILE A 181 19.95 -16.33 -6.65
CA ILE A 181 21.04 -17.02 -5.96
C ILE A 181 20.60 -18.39 -5.42
N VAL A 182 19.42 -18.45 -4.80
CA VAL A 182 18.95 -19.59 -4.00
C VAL A 182 18.26 -20.65 -4.85
N MET A 183 17.37 -20.24 -5.77
CA MET A 183 16.52 -21.18 -6.51
C MET A 183 17.31 -22.23 -7.31
N PRO A 184 18.39 -21.87 -8.05
CA PRO A 184 19.14 -22.86 -8.83
C PRO A 184 19.94 -23.86 -7.98
N ARG A 185 20.19 -23.54 -6.70
CA ARG A 185 21.06 -24.32 -5.83
C ARG A 185 20.34 -25.11 -4.75
N LEU A 186 19.36 -24.46 -4.11
CA LEU A 186 18.69 -24.95 -2.90
C LEU A 186 17.18 -25.20 -3.10
N GLY A 187 16.60 -24.65 -4.17
CA GLY A 187 15.20 -24.82 -4.51
C GLY A 187 14.25 -23.88 -3.73
N TRP A 188 12.96 -24.01 -4.04
CA TRP A 188 11.90 -23.06 -3.58
C TRP A 188 11.63 -23.09 -2.07
N ARG A 189 11.82 -24.23 -1.40
CA ARG A 189 11.64 -24.32 0.07
C ARG A 189 12.63 -23.45 0.82
N TRP A 190 13.87 -23.42 0.39
CA TRP A 190 14.89 -22.55 0.97
C TRP A 190 14.65 -21.09 0.65
N LEU A 191 14.11 -20.78 -0.54
CA LEU A 191 13.71 -19.42 -0.85
C LEU A 191 12.63 -18.95 0.11
N LEU A 192 11.56 -19.74 0.33
CA LEU A 192 10.51 -19.43 1.31
C LEU A 192 11.06 -19.23 2.73
N ALA A 193 11.96 -20.11 3.17
CA ALA A 193 12.56 -20.03 4.50
C ALA A 193 13.40 -18.74 4.67
N LEU A 194 14.20 -18.39 3.67
CA LEU A 194 15.03 -17.18 3.73
C LEU A 194 14.21 -15.89 3.59
N SER A 195 13.20 -15.88 2.74
CA SER A 195 12.30 -14.73 2.58
C SER A 195 11.41 -14.47 3.79
N SER A 196 11.19 -15.49 4.64
CA SER A 196 10.48 -15.30 5.91
C SER A 196 11.33 -14.61 7.00
N VAL A 197 12.66 -14.53 6.84
CA VAL A 197 13.55 -13.93 7.85
C VAL A 197 13.26 -12.45 8.09
N PRO A 198 13.09 -11.57 7.07
CA PRO A 198 12.69 -10.20 7.29
C PRO A 198 11.31 -10.06 7.96
N CYS A 199 10.36 -10.96 7.65
CA CYS A 199 9.05 -10.99 8.31
C CYS A 199 9.19 -11.30 9.81
N LEU A 200 10.00 -12.30 10.17
CA LEU A 200 10.32 -12.65 11.55
C LEU A 200 11.03 -11.52 12.27
N ALA A 201 12.00 -10.88 11.62
CA ALA A 201 12.71 -9.73 12.16
C ALA A 201 11.74 -8.57 12.45
N ALA A 202 10.84 -8.25 11.53
CA ALA A 202 9.81 -7.24 11.73
C ALA A 202 8.88 -7.62 12.90
N PHE A 203 8.44 -8.87 12.99
CA PHE A 203 7.60 -9.35 14.08
C PHE A 203 8.28 -9.16 15.44
N ILE A 204 9.56 -9.54 15.58
CA ILE A 204 10.33 -9.38 16.82
C ILE A 204 10.51 -7.89 17.15
N LEU A 205 10.85 -7.07 16.16
CA LEU A 205 11.08 -5.64 16.36
C LEU A 205 9.81 -4.89 16.78
N TYR A 206 8.62 -5.31 16.31
CA TYR A 206 7.36 -4.68 16.68
C TYR A 206 6.99 -4.87 18.16
N PHE A 207 7.59 -5.81 18.88
CA PHE A 207 7.45 -5.86 20.35
C PHE A 207 8.09 -4.66 21.05
N PHE A 208 9.04 -3.99 20.42
CA PHE A 208 9.76 -2.84 20.98
C PHE A 208 9.25 -1.49 20.47
N THR A 209 8.22 -1.50 19.60
CA THR A 209 7.63 -0.27 19.07
C THR A 209 6.70 0.39 20.08
N GLU A 210 6.61 1.72 20.01
CA GLU A 210 5.65 2.49 20.78
C GLU A 210 4.28 2.51 20.10
N GLU A 211 3.24 2.68 20.92
CA GLU A 211 1.90 2.94 20.40
C GLU A 211 1.81 4.38 19.87
N SER A 212 0.93 4.63 18.93
CA SER A 212 0.72 5.95 18.37
C SER A 212 0.26 6.96 19.41
N PRO A 213 0.90 8.14 19.53
CA PRO A 213 0.44 9.19 20.43
C PRO A 213 -0.94 9.73 20.02
N ARG A 214 -1.27 9.76 18.72
CA ARG A 214 -2.59 10.16 18.22
C ARG A 214 -3.67 9.16 18.61
N TYR A 215 -3.38 7.87 18.52
CA TYR A 215 -4.30 6.82 18.94
C TYR A 215 -4.55 6.87 20.45
N LEU A 216 -3.49 6.96 21.26
CA LEU A 216 -3.59 7.06 22.73
C LEU A 216 -4.41 8.27 23.14
N TYR A 217 -4.16 9.42 22.50
CA TYR A 217 -4.92 10.62 22.75
C TYR A 217 -6.41 10.46 22.40
N ALA A 218 -6.72 9.91 21.22
CA ALA A 218 -8.09 9.65 20.78
C ALA A 218 -8.86 8.66 21.69
N LYS A 219 -8.15 7.79 22.38
CA LYS A 219 -8.71 6.86 23.39
C LYS A 219 -8.84 7.47 24.80
N GLY A 220 -8.40 8.71 24.99
CA GLY A 220 -8.46 9.42 26.27
C GLY A 220 -7.27 9.13 27.22
N SER A 221 -6.26 8.36 26.78
CA SER A 221 -5.04 8.08 27.54
C SER A 221 -4.01 9.21 27.35
N ILE A 222 -4.35 10.42 27.84
CA ILE A 222 -3.53 11.63 27.62
C ILE A 222 -2.14 11.48 28.25
N ALA A 223 -2.04 10.87 29.42
CA ALA A 223 -0.76 10.64 30.12
C ALA A 223 0.19 9.76 29.29
N ASP A 224 -0.33 8.69 28.69
CA ASP A 224 0.46 7.79 27.84
C ASP A 224 0.87 8.49 26.53
N ALA A 225 -0.03 9.27 25.93
CA ALA A 225 0.30 10.07 24.76
C ALA A 225 1.43 11.07 25.03
N GLN A 226 1.37 11.79 26.17
CA GLN A 226 2.43 12.69 26.61
C GLN A 226 3.74 11.96 26.90
N HIS A 227 3.68 10.75 27.47
CA HIS A 227 4.87 9.93 27.71
C HIS A 227 5.57 9.59 26.40
N VAL A 228 4.83 9.17 25.37
CA VAL A 228 5.40 8.89 24.03
C VAL A 228 5.99 10.15 23.41
N LEU A 229 5.30 11.30 23.49
CA LEU A 229 5.81 12.58 22.98
C LEU A 229 7.10 13.00 23.70
N LYS A 230 7.19 12.87 25.02
CA LYS A 230 8.40 13.12 25.81
C LYS A 230 9.56 12.23 25.38
N LYS A 231 9.30 10.93 25.18
CA LYS A 231 10.29 9.97 24.68
C LYS A 231 10.80 10.38 23.30
N MET A 232 9.90 10.80 22.39
CA MET A 232 10.26 11.31 21.06
C MET A 232 11.17 12.54 21.17
N ALA A 233 10.79 13.52 21.99
CA ALA A 233 11.56 14.75 22.19
C ALA A 233 12.94 14.45 22.79
N THR A 234 13.03 13.54 23.76
CA THR A 234 14.30 13.14 24.37
C THR A 234 15.25 12.49 23.36
N ILE A 235 14.74 11.55 22.52
CA ILE A 235 15.57 10.85 21.52
C ILE A 235 16.01 11.80 20.41
N ASN A 236 15.16 12.77 20.06
CA ASN A 236 15.45 13.77 19.03
C ASN A 236 16.26 14.95 19.58
N GLU A 237 16.55 15.01 20.90
CA GLU A 237 17.24 16.12 21.55
C GLU A 237 16.49 17.45 21.35
N THR A 238 15.16 17.42 21.37
CA THR A 238 14.25 18.58 21.20
C THR A 238 13.40 18.79 22.46
N GLN A 239 12.69 19.92 22.51
CA GLN A 239 11.77 20.22 23.59
C GLN A 239 10.31 20.17 23.11
N LEU A 240 9.41 19.79 23.99
CA LEU A 240 7.99 19.91 23.75
C LEU A 240 7.50 21.33 24.07
N PRO A 241 6.36 21.78 23.47
CA PRO A 241 5.72 23.01 23.91
C PRO A 241 5.42 22.97 25.41
N SER A 242 5.56 24.10 26.10
CA SER A 242 5.13 24.23 27.50
C SER A 242 3.60 24.31 27.54
N GLY A 243 2.97 23.55 28.46
CA GLY A 243 1.53 23.56 28.64
C GLY A 243 0.88 22.19 28.67
N VAL A 244 -0.44 22.15 28.50
CA VAL A 244 -1.28 20.95 28.52
C VAL A 244 -1.66 20.57 27.10
N LEU A 245 -1.60 19.28 26.76
CA LEU A 245 -2.01 18.75 25.47
C LEU A 245 -3.55 18.79 25.35
N VAL A 246 -4.06 19.53 24.37
CA VAL A 246 -5.50 19.72 24.12
C VAL A 246 -5.87 19.28 22.70
N SER A 247 -7.14 18.95 22.50
CA SER A 247 -7.66 18.54 21.18
C SER A 247 -7.71 19.73 20.22
N ASP A 248 -7.31 19.51 18.97
CA ASP A 248 -7.42 20.50 17.89
C ASP A 248 -8.85 21.10 17.78
N GLN A 249 -9.89 20.31 18.11
CA GLN A 249 -11.29 20.75 18.12
C GLN A 249 -11.61 21.76 19.25
N ILE A 250 -10.86 21.74 20.35
CA ILE A 250 -11.09 22.69 21.46
C ILE A 250 -10.33 23.99 21.20
N SER A 251 -9.18 23.93 20.54
CA SER A 251 -8.41 25.14 20.19
C SER A 251 -9.12 25.98 19.13
N GLU A 252 -9.77 25.38 18.14
CA GLU A 252 -10.61 26.06 17.16
C GLU A 252 -11.86 26.73 17.81
N LEU A 253 -12.42 26.09 18.86
CA LEU A 253 -13.55 26.62 19.61
C LEU A 253 -13.15 27.83 20.50
N ASP A 254 -11.96 27.85 21.05
CA ASP A 254 -11.45 28.99 21.83
C ASP A 254 -11.12 30.20 20.93
N GLU A 255 -10.70 29.99 19.68
CA GLU A 255 -10.57 31.06 18.69
C GLU A 255 -11.93 31.60 18.22
N GLU A 256 -12.95 30.75 18.04
CA GLU A 256 -14.33 31.18 17.68
C GLU A 256 -15.06 31.84 18.85
N LEU A 257 -14.80 31.45 20.10
CA LEU A 257 -15.41 32.07 21.30
C LEU A 257 -14.89 33.47 21.61
N THR A 258 -13.79 33.89 21.00
CA THR A 258 -13.32 35.29 21.06
C THR A 258 -14.08 36.23 20.13
N THR A 259 -15.04 35.74 19.30
CA THR A 259 -15.98 36.54 18.51
C THR A 259 -17.33 36.65 19.23
N PRO A 260 -17.99 37.84 19.24
CA PRO A 260 -19.15 38.14 20.13
C PRO A 260 -20.48 37.42 19.85
N GLU A 261 -20.54 36.45 18.94
CA GLU A 261 -21.82 35.81 18.49
C GLU A 261 -21.97 34.34 18.92
N GLY A 262 -21.13 33.82 19.80
CA GLY A 262 -20.94 32.36 19.99
C GLY A 262 -21.79 31.62 21.04
N THR A 263 -22.97 32.04 21.46
CA THR A 263 -23.67 31.45 22.64
C THR A 263 -24.61 30.26 22.34
N SER A 264 -24.76 29.79 21.12
CA SER A 264 -25.75 28.72 20.81
C SER A 264 -25.23 27.34 20.38
N LEU A 265 -23.94 27.12 20.35
CA LEU A 265 -23.33 25.88 19.76
C LEU A 265 -22.91 24.76 20.75
N LEU A 266 -22.93 25.05 22.05
CA LEU A 266 -22.47 24.09 23.10
C LEU A 266 -23.34 22.83 23.25
N SER A 267 -24.59 22.81 22.77
CA SER A 267 -25.47 21.64 22.89
C SER A 267 -25.26 20.56 21.81
N THR A 268 -24.63 20.91 20.70
CA THR A 268 -24.48 20.00 19.53
C THR A 268 -23.24 19.09 19.62
N ILE A 269 -22.25 19.43 20.46
CA ILE A 269 -20.95 18.74 20.51
C ILE A 269 -20.99 17.45 21.35
N LYS A 270 -21.95 17.30 22.25
CA LYS A 270 -21.99 16.17 23.19
C LYS A 270 -22.39 14.80 22.60
N ASN A 271 -22.66 14.68 21.30
CA ASN A 271 -23.22 13.46 20.68
C ASN A 271 -22.42 12.90 19.52
N LYS A 272 -21.09 13.12 19.47
CA LYS A 272 -20.24 12.61 18.38
C LYS A 272 -19.36 11.41 18.78
N ASN A 273 -19.90 10.50 19.58
CA ASN A 273 -19.25 9.21 19.85
C ASN A 273 -19.42 8.30 18.61
N SER A 274 -18.29 7.85 18.09
CA SER A 274 -18.16 6.95 16.96
C SER A 274 -18.94 5.64 17.17
N SER A 275 -20.11 5.53 16.52
CA SER A 275 -20.82 4.26 16.44
C SER A 275 -20.45 3.51 15.14
N PRO A 276 -20.43 2.17 15.14
CA PRO A 276 -20.15 1.35 13.95
C PRO A 276 -21.13 1.61 12.77
N LYS A 277 -22.25 2.27 13.01
CA LYS A 277 -23.21 2.71 11.99
C LYS A 277 -22.64 3.77 11.03
N ARG A 278 -21.55 4.46 11.40
CA ARG A 278 -20.96 5.55 10.58
C ARG A 278 -20.25 5.02 9.34
N GLY A 279 -19.54 3.88 9.44
CA GLY A 279 -18.85 3.26 8.30
C GLY A 279 -19.82 2.74 7.22
N ILE A 280 -20.93 2.13 7.64
CA ILE A 280 -21.96 1.64 6.72
C ILE A 280 -22.63 2.83 6.02
N PHE A 281 -22.93 3.91 6.74
CA PHE A 281 -23.49 5.12 6.16
C PHE A 281 -22.54 5.77 5.15
N SER A 282 -21.23 5.87 5.47
CA SER A 282 -20.21 6.38 4.54
C SER A 282 -20.10 5.55 3.27
N PHE A 283 -20.25 4.21 3.36
CA PHE A 283 -20.27 3.34 2.19
C PHE A 283 -21.48 3.65 1.27
N PHE A 284 -22.69 3.84 1.83
CA PHE A 284 -23.85 4.22 1.03
C PHE A 284 -23.72 5.63 0.44
N THR A 285 -23.01 6.53 1.12
CA THR A 285 -22.73 7.87 0.58
C THR A 285 -21.82 7.81 -0.66
N LEU A 286 -20.90 6.83 -0.76
CA LEU A 286 -20.10 6.61 -1.98
C LEU A 286 -20.97 6.23 -3.19
N LEU A 287 -22.11 5.59 -2.96
CA LEU A 287 -23.07 5.19 -3.99
C LEU A 287 -24.18 6.25 -4.22
N SER A 288 -24.05 7.44 -3.64
CA SER A 288 -24.96 8.55 -3.92
C SER A 288 -24.89 9.00 -5.38
N SER A 289 -25.96 9.61 -5.88
CA SER A 289 -26.08 10.04 -7.29
C SER A 289 -24.96 10.99 -7.73
N SER A 290 -24.37 11.74 -6.80
CA SER A 290 -23.26 12.67 -7.07
C SER A 290 -21.91 11.97 -7.20
N LEU A 291 -21.64 10.91 -6.41
CA LEU A 291 -20.33 10.26 -6.35
C LEU A 291 -20.26 8.91 -7.08
N ILE A 292 -21.40 8.28 -7.40
CA ILE A 292 -21.44 6.92 -7.94
C ILE A 292 -20.61 6.74 -9.20
N LYS A 293 -20.65 7.69 -10.14
CA LYS A 293 -19.87 7.61 -11.38
C LYS A 293 -18.37 7.61 -11.11
N THR A 294 -17.92 8.53 -10.27
CA THR A 294 -16.50 8.64 -9.88
C THR A 294 -16.05 7.40 -9.11
N THR A 295 -16.88 6.91 -8.20
CA THR A 295 -16.60 5.70 -7.41
C THR A 295 -16.45 4.46 -8.29
N LEU A 296 -17.39 4.23 -9.22
CA LEU A 296 -17.33 3.08 -10.13
C LEU A 296 -16.10 3.16 -11.07
N LEU A 297 -15.80 4.33 -11.60
CA LEU A 297 -14.60 4.53 -12.43
C LEU A 297 -13.32 4.24 -11.63
N LEU A 298 -13.22 4.71 -10.38
CA LEU A 298 -12.09 4.42 -9.50
C LEU A 298 -11.97 2.93 -9.20
N TRP A 299 -13.07 2.24 -8.94
CA TRP A 299 -13.07 0.80 -8.70
C TRP A 299 -12.51 0.04 -9.91
N ILE A 300 -12.93 0.41 -11.13
CA ILE A 300 -12.39 -0.19 -12.35
C ILE A 300 -10.89 0.10 -12.45
N VAL A 301 -10.45 1.35 -12.25
CA VAL A 301 -9.03 1.72 -12.32
C VAL A 301 -8.19 0.96 -11.29
N TYR A 302 -8.66 0.78 -10.06
CA TYR A 302 -7.93 0.00 -9.05
C TYR A 302 -7.88 -1.50 -9.37
N LEU A 303 -9.00 -2.07 -9.82
CA LEU A 303 -9.07 -3.46 -10.27
C LEU A 303 -8.07 -3.71 -11.39
N THR A 304 -8.11 -2.87 -12.42
CA THR A 304 -7.28 -2.99 -13.61
C THR A 304 -5.80 -2.72 -13.32
N ASN A 305 -5.46 -1.73 -12.48
CA ASN A 305 -4.08 -1.49 -12.08
C ASN A 305 -3.47 -2.69 -11.34
N SER A 306 -4.21 -3.30 -10.42
CA SER A 306 -3.74 -4.50 -9.72
C SER A 306 -3.60 -5.68 -10.67
N PHE A 307 -4.57 -5.87 -11.58
CA PHE A 307 -4.51 -6.90 -12.62
C PHE A 307 -3.25 -6.73 -13.50
N LEU A 308 -3.01 -5.53 -14.01
CA LEU A 308 -1.89 -5.24 -14.89
C LEU A 308 -0.53 -5.38 -14.20
N TYR A 309 -0.38 -4.81 -13.01
CA TYR A 309 0.90 -4.83 -12.28
C TYR A 309 1.28 -6.26 -11.87
N TYR A 310 0.42 -6.95 -11.14
CA TYR A 310 0.72 -8.32 -10.69
C TYR A 310 0.75 -9.30 -11.87
N GLY A 311 -0.08 -9.07 -12.88
CA GLY A 311 -0.11 -9.89 -14.08
C GLY A 311 1.22 -9.85 -14.85
N VAL A 312 1.81 -8.65 -15.05
CA VAL A 312 3.13 -8.54 -15.71
C VAL A 312 4.24 -9.16 -14.89
N VAL A 313 4.18 -9.05 -13.56
CA VAL A 313 5.14 -9.72 -12.67
C VAL A 313 5.10 -11.25 -12.88
N LEU A 314 3.90 -11.85 -12.92
CA LEU A 314 3.72 -13.28 -13.18
C LEU A 314 4.04 -13.65 -14.63
N MET A 315 3.66 -12.84 -15.62
CA MET A 315 3.98 -13.09 -17.04
C MET A 315 5.49 -13.15 -17.27
N THR A 316 6.28 -12.38 -16.53
CA THR A 316 7.75 -12.38 -16.70
C THR A 316 8.33 -13.75 -16.39
N SER A 317 7.88 -14.42 -15.33
CA SER A 317 8.31 -15.77 -14.99
C SER A 317 7.76 -16.80 -15.98
N GLU A 318 6.49 -16.68 -16.39
CA GLU A 318 5.86 -17.62 -17.30
C GLU A 318 6.44 -17.57 -18.71
N PHE A 319 6.74 -16.38 -19.26
CA PHE A 319 7.38 -16.30 -20.57
C PHE A 319 8.75 -16.90 -20.59
N SER A 320 9.52 -16.74 -19.53
CA SER A 320 10.84 -17.35 -19.42
C SER A 320 10.78 -18.89 -19.30
N SER A 321 9.75 -19.44 -18.62
CA SER A 321 9.55 -20.89 -18.50
C SER A 321 8.87 -21.52 -19.71
N SER A 322 7.94 -20.82 -20.37
CA SER A 322 7.11 -21.33 -21.47
C SER A 322 7.82 -21.29 -22.82
N GLN A 323 8.80 -20.41 -23.00
CA GLN A 323 9.60 -20.31 -24.22
C GLN A 323 10.32 -21.64 -24.53
N SER A 324 10.61 -22.42 -23.49
CA SER A 324 11.15 -23.79 -23.59
C SER A 324 10.12 -24.84 -23.98
N LYS A 325 8.81 -24.64 -23.68
CA LYS A 325 7.79 -25.69 -23.82
C LYS A 325 6.99 -25.57 -25.11
N CYS A 326 6.69 -24.36 -25.55
CA CYS A 326 5.82 -24.10 -26.71
C CYS A 326 6.56 -24.06 -28.06
N GLY A 327 7.90 -24.09 -28.05
CA GLY A 327 8.76 -24.13 -29.27
C GLY A 327 9.34 -25.52 -29.62
N ALA A 328 8.93 -26.57 -28.96
CA ALA A 328 9.54 -27.91 -29.07
C ALA A 328 9.11 -28.67 -30.38
N LEU A 329 9.53 -28.17 -31.52
CA LEU A 329 9.74 -28.94 -32.74
C LEU A 329 11.20 -28.83 -33.24
N VAL A 330 12.15 -28.45 -32.40
CA VAL A 330 13.56 -28.41 -32.75
C VAL A 330 14.34 -29.34 -31.82
N LEU A 331 14.82 -30.43 -32.42
CA LEU A 331 15.73 -31.40 -31.88
C LEU A 331 16.82 -30.79 -31.00
N HIS A 332 17.08 -31.44 -29.85
CA HIS A 332 18.32 -31.36 -29.08
C HIS A 332 18.96 -29.96 -28.94
N SER A 333 18.30 -29.07 -28.25
CA SER A 333 19.01 -27.93 -27.67
C SER A 333 18.88 -27.99 -26.16
N LYS A 334 20.03 -27.86 -25.47
CA LYS A 334 20.22 -27.79 -24.02
C LYS A 334 18.97 -27.22 -23.32
N GLN A 335 18.51 -27.91 -22.26
CA GLN A 335 17.56 -27.32 -21.30
C GLN A 335 18.01 -25.88 -21.03
N PRO A 336 17.14 -24.87 -21.23
CA PRO A 336 17.45 -23.53 -20.78
C PRO A 336 17.72 -23.63 -19.29
N THR A 337 18.90 -23.23 -18.89
CA THR A 337 19.29 -23.25 -17.47
C THR A 337 18.26 -22.38 -16.75
N ASP A 338 17.68 -22.89 -15.67
CA ASP A 338 16.73 -22.15 -14.78
C ASP A 338 17.22 -20.73 -14.42
N THR A 339 18.50 -20.51 -14.58
CA THR A 339 19.20 -19.23 -14.36
C THR A 339 18.70 -18.08 -15.22
N SER A 340 18.19 -18.32 -16.46
CA SER A 340 17.69 -17.24 -17.33
C SER A 340 16.38 -16.64 -16.83
N LEU A 341 15.49 -17.48 -16.29
CA LEU A 341 14.23 -17.04 -15.69
C LEU A 341 14.50 -16.07 -14.53
N TYR A 342 15.34 -16.46 -13.59
CA TYR A 342 15.62 -15.63 -12.40
C TYR A 342 16.33 -14.34 -12.78
N ARG A 343 17.25 -14.37 -13.74
CA ARG A 343 17.93 -13.20 -14.29
C ARG A 343 16.92 -12.21 -14.91
N ASN A 344 16.00 -12.69 -15.72
CA ASN A 344 15.00 -11.83 -16.40
C ASN A 344 14.03 -11.18 -15.41
N VAL A 345 13.58 -11.94 -14.41
CA VAL A 345 12.76 -11.40 -13.33
C VAL A 345 13.53 -10.38 -12.49
N PHE A 346 14.82 -10.64 -12.21
CA PHE A 346 15.68 -9.69 -11.51
C PHE A 346 15.83 -8.37 -12.30
N ILE A 347 16.17 -8.45 -13.60
CA ILE A 347 16.28 -7.26 -14.47
C ILE A 347 14.98 -6.46 -14.48
N THR A 348 13.86 -7.12 -14.67
CA THR A 348 12.56 -6.44 -14.74
C THR A 348 12.12 -5.86 -13.39
N SER A 349 12.63 -6.36 -12.26
CA SER A 349 12.35 -5.80 -10.94
C SER A 349 12.96 -4.41 -10.75
N PHE A 350 14.11 -4.13 -11.39
CA PHE A 350 14.69 -2.77 -11.39
C PHE A 350 13.81 -1.73 -12.10
N ALA A 351 12.86 -2.15 -12.96
CA ALA A 351 11.95 -1.24 -13.63
C ALA A 351 11.08 -0.42 -12.65
N GLU A 352 10.90 -0.91 -11.43
CA GLU A 352 10.10 -0.21 -10.41
C GLU A 352 10.75 1.12 -9.97
N LEU A 353 12.09 1.19 -9.90
CA LEU A 353 12.78 2.43 -9.53
C LEU A 353 12.54 3.57 -10.54
N PRO A 354 12.88 3.42 -11.84
CA PRO A 354 12.58 4.47 -12.80
C PRO A 354 11.08 4.69 -12.96
N GLY A 355 10.22 3.69 -12.74
CA GLY A 355 8.77 3.82 -12.73
C GLY A 355 8.26 4.78 -11.66
N LEU A 356 8.77 4.67 -10.42
CA LEU A 356 8.46 5.57 -9.32
C LEU A 356 8.94 7.01 -9.62
N ILE A 357 10.18 7.17 -10.11
CA ILE A 357 10.73 8.48 -10.44
C ILE A 357 9.92 9.13 -11.57
N LEU A 358 9.64 8.39 -12.63
CA LEU A 358 8.89 8.87 -13.77
C LEU A 358 7.46 9.28 -13.38
N SER A 359 6.79 8.47 -12.54
CA SER A 359 5.45 8.79 -12.04
C SER A 359 5.44 10.07 -11.22
N ALA A 360 6.42 10.28 -10.34
CA ALA A 360 6.54 11.50 -9.54
C ALA A 360 6.73 12.73 -10.45
N ILE A 361 7.65 12.67 -11.41
CA ILE A 361 7.91 13.78 -12.35
C ILE A 361 6.66 14.10 -13.18
N LEU A 362 5.96 13.09 -13.69
CA LEU A 362 4.77 13.29 -14.52
C LEU A 362 3.62 13.87 -13.71
N VAL A 363 3.36 13.37 -12.52
CA VAL A 363 2.29 13.87 -11.64
C VAL A 363 2.45 15.37 -11.36
N ASP A 364 3.67 15.82 -11.11
CA ASP A 364 3.95 17.23 -10.81
C ASP A 364 3.88 18.12 -12.07
N LYS A 365 4.39 17.63 -13.21
CA LYS A 365 4.45 18.42 -14.45
C LYS A 365 3.15 18.46 -15.23
N VAL A 366 2.49 17.33 -15.40
CA VAL A 366 1.37 17.15 -16.34
C VAL A 366 0.02 16.97 -15.63
N GLY A 367 0.03 16.54 -14.37
CA GLY A 367 -1.17 16.24 -13.60
C GLY A 367 -1.47 14.74 -13.56
N ARG A 368 -2.47 14.36 -12.73
CA ARG A 368 -2.71 12.94 -12.39
C ARG A 368 -3.35 12.18 -13.55
N LYS A 369 -4.41 12.73 -14.16
CA LYS A 369 -5.16 12.06 -15.24
C LYS A 369 -4.28 11.81 -16.47
N ILE A 370 -3.62 12.87 -16.95
CA ILE A 370 -2.78 12.78 -18.16
C ILE A 370 -1.61 11.85 -17.91
N SER A 371 -1.00 11.89 -16.72
CA SER A 371 0.08 10.97 -16.35
C SER A 371 -0.35 9.51 -16.42
N MET A 372 -1.54 9.17 -15.88
CA MET A 372 -2.08 7.81 -15.97
C MET A 372 -2.31 7.37 -17.41
N VAL A 373 -2.88 8.23 -18.25
CA VAL A 373 -3.12 7.91 -19.67
C VAL A 373 -1.81 7.70 -20.42
N LEU A 374 -0.80 8.54 -20.20
CA LEU A 374 0.52 8.39 -20.79
C LEU A 374 1.16 7.05 -20.39
N MET A 375 1.11 6.71 -19.10
CA MET A 375 1.65 5.44 -18.60
C MET A 375 0.93 4.23 -19.21
N TYR A 376 -0.42 4.26 -19.35
CA TYR A 376 -1.14 3.19 -20.05
C TYR A 376 -0.74 3.11 -21.52
N SER A 377 -0.57 4.25 -22.20
CA SER A 377 -0.16 4.28 -23.60
C SER A 377 1.23 3.69 -23.81
N PHE A 378 2.21 4.03 -22.95
CA PHE A 378 3.54 3.43 -23.01
C PHE A 378 3.52 1.95 -22.63
N GLY A 379 2.72 1.54 -21.66
CA GLY A 379 2.51 0.13 -21.30
C GLY A 379 1.93 -0.67 -22.49
N PHE A 380 0.94 -0.12 -23.19
CA PHE A 380 0.34 -0.69 -24.39
C PHE A 380 1.38 -0.89 -25.50
N ILE A 381 2.14 0.14 -25.84
CA ILE A 381 3.21 0.06 -26.84
C ILE A 381 4.28 -0.98 -26.45
N SER A 382 4.54 -1.14 -25.15
CA SER A 382 5.51 -2.12 -24.66
C SER A 382 5.01 -3.56 -24.71
N LEU A 383 3.70 -3.82 -24.47
CA LEU A 383 3.18 -5.18 -24.48
C LEU A 383 2.78 -5.67 -25.88
N LEU A 384 2.34 -4.78 -26.78
CA LEU A 384 1.85 -5.13 -28.09
C LEU A 384 2.80 -6.02 -28.92
N PRO A 385 4.12 -5.73 -29.01
CA PRO A 385 5.05 -6.58 -29.76
C PRO A 385 5.19 -8.00 -29.18
N LEU A 386 4.87 -8.19 -27.89
CA LEU A 386 4.94 -9.50 -27.25
C LEU A 386 3.87 -10.48 -27.74
N MET A 387 2.87 -10.02 -28.52
CA MET A 387 1.92 -10.91 -29.20
C MET A 387 2.64 -11.85 -30.19
N PHE A 388 3.74 -11.39 -30.75
CA PHE A 388 4.58 -12.16 -31.67
C PHE A 388 5.75 -12.79 -30.91
N HIS A 389 6.33 -13.82 -31.51
CA HIS A 389 7.53 -14.45 -30.91
C HIS A 389 8.73 -13.50 -31.08
N GLN A 390 9.34 -13.15 -29.95
CA GLN A 390 10.50 -12.27 -29.89
C GLN A 390 11.70 -13.00 -29.26
N ASN A 391 12.90 -12.47 -29.48
CA ASN A 391 14.07 -12.95 -28.77
C ASN A 391 14.02 -12.60 -27.27
N GLU A 392 14.79 -13.32 -26.46
CA GLU A 392 14.77 -13.18 -25.00
C GLU A 392 15.07 -11.75 -24.54
N LEU A 393 16.08 -11.11 -25.15
CA LEU A 393 16.49 -9.76 -24.80
C LEU A 393 15.36 -8.74 -25.02
N LEU A 394 14.72 -8.80 -26.20
CA LEU A 394 13.63 -7.90 -26.53
C LEU A 394 12.40 -8.16 -25.64
N THR A 395 12.08 -9.42 -25.38
CA THR A 395 10.99 -9.79 -24.44
C THR A 395 11.23 -9.20 -23.05
N THR A 396 12.42 -9.34 -22.51
CA THR A 396 12.79 -8.80 -21.20
C THR A 396 12.75 -7.26 -21.18
N SER A 397 13.23 -6.61 -22.25
CA SER A 397 13.19 -5.13 -22.38
C SER A 397 11.78 -4.58 -22.47
N LEU A 398 10.89 -5.26 -23.20
CA LEU A 398 9.48 -4.87 -23.31
C LEU A 398 8.73 -5.07 -21.99
N LEU A 399 8.96 -6.17 -21.30
CA LEU A 399 8.40 -6.43 -19.97
C LEU A 399 8.94 -5.45 -18.92
N PHE A 400 10.21 -5.04 -19.02
CA PHE A 400 10.78 -3.96 -18.20
C PHE A 400 10.01 -2.64 -18.40
N GLY A 401 9.78 -2.22 -19.66
CA GLY A 401 9.01 -1.03 -19.99
C GLY A 401 7.57 -1.10 -19.46
N ALA A 402 6.89 -2.23 -19.66
CA ALA A 402 5.53 -2.43 -19.17
C ALA A 402 5.45 -2.38 -17.64
N ARG A 403 6.36 -3.07 -16.92
CA ARG A 403 6.41 -3.06 -15.47
C ARG A 403 6.68 -1.67 -14.91
N MET A 404 7.59 -0.92 -15.52
CA MET A 404 7.86 0.49 -15.19
C MET A 404 6.59 1.35 -15.26
N CYS A 405 5.80 1.19 -16.31
CA CYS A 405 4.56 1.95 -16.50
C CYS A 405 3.47 1.54 -15.50
N PHE A 406 3.31 0.25 -15.22
CA PHE A 406 2.23 -0.22 -14.36
C PHE A 406 2.47 0.09 -12.88
N ILE A 407 3.70 0.01 -12.38
CA ILE A 407 4.00 0.47 -11.02
C ILE A 407 3.77 1.98 -10.89
N GLY A 408 4.15 2.77 -11.91
CA GLY A 408 3.88 4.20 -11.94
C GLY A 408 2.39 4.52 -11.87
N ASN A 409 1.58 3.85 -12.70
CA ASN A 409 0.12 3.99 -12.67
C ASN A 409 -0.50 3.60 -11.34
N PHE A 410 -0.03 2.51 -10.74
CA PHE A 410 -0.49 2.06 -9.42
C PHE A 410 -0.27 3.14 -8.34
N LYS A 411 0.88 3.82 -8.38
CA LYS A 411 1.19 4.90 -7.44
C LYS A 411 0.38 6.17 -7.72
N ILE A 412 0.22 6.55 -9.00
CA ILE A 412 -0.57 7.73 -9.39
C ILE A 412 -2.04 7.56 -8.98
N ALA A 413 -2.64 6.40 -9.21
CA ALA A 413 -3.99 6.10 -8.78
C ALA A 413 -4.16 6.18 -7.25
N GLY A 414 -3.12 5.74 -6.49
CA GLY A 414 -3.07 5.86 -5.04
C GLY A 414 -3.06 7.31 -4.54
N ILE A 415 -2.49 8.24 -5.30
CA ILE A 415 -2.51 9.68 -5.00
C ILE A 415 -3.87 10.29 -5.40
N TYR A 416 -4.35 9.98 -6.60
CA TYR A 416 -5.57 10.55 -7.17
C TYR A 416 -6.83 10.19 -6.37
N CYS A 417 -6.92 8.96 -5.89
CA CYS A 417 -8.11 8.46 -5.19
C CYS A 417 -8.47 9.27 -3.92
N PRO A 418 -7.57 9.52 -2.96
CA PRO A 418 -7.90 10.35 -1.80
C PRO A 418 -8.08 11.84 -2.15
N GLU A 419 -7.51 12.33 -3.25
CA GLU A 419 -7.68 13.72 -3.68
C GLU A 419 -9.08 14.01 -4.23
N ILE A 420 -9.72 13.03 -4.88
CA ILE A 420 -11.02 13.22 -5.53
C ILE A 420 -12.21 13.06 -4.57
N TYR A 421 -12.03 12.32 -3.46
CA TYR A 421 -13.09 12.11 -2.49
C TYR A 421 -13.17 13.24 -1.46
N PRO A 422 -14.40 13.71 -1.11
CA PRO A 422 -14.59 14.64 -0.01
C PRO A 422 -14.13 14.04 1.32
N THR A 423 -13.68 14.87 2.25
CA THR A 423 -13.08 14.47 3.53
C THR A 423 -13.95 13.48 4.31
N SER A 424 -15.28 13.63 4.27
CA SER A 424 -16.23 12.78 4.99
C SER A 424 -16.24 11.30 4.58
N VAL A 425 -15.86 10.98 3.33
CA VAL A 425 -15.87 9.61 2.77
C VAL A 425 -14.53 9.17 2.20
N ARG A 426 -13.48 10.00 2.28
CA ARG A 426 -12.15 9.79 1.68
C ARG A 426 -11.52 8.46 2.08
N THR A 427 -11.46 8.18 3.36
CA THR A 427 -10.84 6.94 3.88
C THR A 427 -11.63 5.70 3.51
N THR A 428 -12.97 5.76 3.60
CA THR A 428 -13.84 4.67 3.19
C THR A 428 -13.74 4.42 1.69
N GLY A 429 -13.75 5.50 0.87
CA GLY A 429 -13.64 5.40 -0.58
C GLY A 429 -12.32 4.79 -1.02
N ALA A 430 -11.20 5.24 -0.47
CA ALA A 430 -9.87 4.70 -0.76
C ALA A 430 -9.73 3.23 -0.30
N GLY A 431 -10.27 2.90 0.87
CA GLY A 431 -10.27 1.53 1.40
C GLY A 431 -11.06 0.56 0.53
N VAL A 432 -12.26 0.94 0.10
CA VAL A 432 -13.09 0.10 -0.79
C VAL A 432 -12.45 -0.02 -2.17
N ALA A 433 -11.90 1.04 -2.75
CA ALA A 433 -11.18 0.98 -4.01
C ALA A 433 -9.97 0.02 -3.93
N ALA A 434 -9.19 0.09 -2.85
CA ALA A 434 -8.08 -0.84 -2.62
C ALA A 434 -8.55 -2.29 -2.47
N ALA A 435 -9.68 -2.54 -1.80
CA ALA A 435 -10.29 -3.87 -1.69
C ALA A 435 -10.72 -4.42 -3.06
N VAL A 436 -11.35 -3.60 -3.89
CA VAL A 436 -11.70 -3.96 -5.28
C VAL A 436 -10.43 -4.25 -6.10
N GLY A 437 -9.36 -3.52 -5.88
CA GLY A 437 -8.05 -3.81 -6.48
C GLY A 437 -7.54 -5.22 -6.18
N LYS A 438 -7.77 -5.75 -4.97
CA LYS A 438 -7.36 -7.14 -4.64
C LYS A 438 -8.08 -8.18 -5.51
N ILE A 439 -9.32 -7.90 -5.95
CA ILE A 439 -10.06 -8.77 -6.89
C ILE A 439 -9.33 -8.85 -8.23
N GLY A 440 -8.77 -7.72 -8.72
CA GLY A 440 -7.92 -7.71 -9.91
C GLY A 440 -6.69 -8.60 -9.76
N GLY A 441 -6.03 -8.55 -8.58
CA GLY A 441 -4.93 -9.45 -8.22
C GLY A 441 -5.34 -10.94 -8.15
N MET A 442 -6.59 -11.25 -7.76
CA MET A 442 -7.11 -12.63 -7.76
C MET A 442 -7.35 -13.17 -9.16
N ILE A 443 -7.77 -12.31 -10.10
CA ILE A 443 -8.09 -12.71 -11.47
C ILE A 443 -6.82 -12.84 -12.33
N CYS A 444 -5.81 -12.00 -12.10
CA CYS A 444 -4.64 -11.92 -12.95
C CYS A 444 -3.86 -13.24 -13.11
N PRO A 445 -3.69 -14.12 -12.10
CA PRO A 445 -2.97 -15.39 -12.29
C PRO A 445 -3.70 -16.36 -13.24
N LEU A 446 -5.04 -16.32 -13.25
CA LEU A 446 -5.84 -17.15 -14.18
C LEU A 446 -5.59 -16.77 -15.64
N VAL A 447 -5.29 -15.49 -15.91
CA VAL A 447 -4.98 -15.00 -17.26
C VAL A 447 -3.48 -15.11 -17.54
N ALA A 448 -2.63 -14.60 -16.64
CA ALA A 448 -1.19 -14.51 -16.84
C ALA A 448 -0.51 -15.90 -16.84
N VAL A 449 -0.94 -16.81 -15.95
CA VAL A 449 -0.33 -18.13 -15.82
C VAL A 449 -1.05 -19.14 -16.70
N GLU A 450 -2.37 -19.28 -16.61
CA GLU A 450 -3.11 -20.34 -17.31
C GLU A 450 -3.04 -20.19 -18.83
N LEU A 451 -3.24 -18.97 -19.38
CA LEU A 451 -3.19 -18.76 -20.83
C LEU A 451 -1.76 -18.84 -21.40
N VAL A 452 -0.77 -18.28 -20.69
CA VAL A 452 0.62 -18.31 -21.19
C VAL A 452 1.17 -19.73 -21.13
N SER A 453 0.97 -20.46 -20.05
CA SER A 453 1.43 -21.84 -19.91
C SER A 453 0.64 -22.82 -20.80
N GLY A 454 -0.58 -22.46 -21.20
CA GLY A 454 -1.40 -23.16 -22.20
C GLY A 454 -1.03 -22.85 -23.65
N CYS A 455 0.06 -22.13 -23.90
CA CYS A 455 0.51 -21.69 -25.24
C CYS A 455 -0.47 -20.72 -25.95
N HIS A 456 -1.39 -20.10 -25.23
CA HIS A 456 -2.30 -19.06 -25.75
C HIS A 456 -1.76 -17.64 -25.51
N ARG A 457 -0.48 -17.43 -25.84
CA ARG A 457 0.24 -16.17 -25.59
C ARG A 457 -0.48 -14.95 -26.15
N MET A 458 -1.01 -15.03 -27.38
CA MET A 458 -1.74 -13.92 -28.00
C MET A 458 -3.00 -13.56 -27.21
N ALA A 459 -3.76 -14.56 -26.73
CA ALA A 459 -4.96 -14.31 -25.93
C ALA A 459 -4.64 -13.67 -24.57
N ALA A 460 -3.54 -14.09 -23.94
CA ALA A 460 -3.07 -13.48 -22.70
C ALA A 460 -2.75 -12.00 -22.91
N ILE A 461 -1.89 -11.67 -23.89
CA ILE A 461 -1.50 -10.28 -24.15
C ILE A 461 -2.70 -9.44 -24.59
N ALA A 462 -3.56 -9.97 -25.47
CA ALA A 462 -4.76 -9.26 -25.93
C ALA A 462 -5.68 -8.91 -24.75
N SER A 463 -5.83 -9.79 -23.75
CA SER A 463 -6.62 -9.49 -22.55
C SER A 463 -6.01 -8.34 -21.73
N PHE A 464 -4.68 -8.28 -21.59
CA PHE A 464 -4.00 -7.14 -20.94
C PHE A 464 -4.20 -5.84 -21.71
N GLU A 465 -4.10 -5.86 -23.04
CA GLU A 465 -4.32 -4.70 -23.90
C GLU A 465 -5.75 -4.16 -23.79
N VAL A 466 -6.75 -5.04 -23.81
CA VAL A 466 -8.16 -4.66 -23.63
C VAL A 466 -8.37 -4.01 -22.25
N VAL A 467 -7.79 -4.58 -21.21
CA VAL A 467 -7.87 -4.03 -19.84
C VAL A 467 -7.20 -2.66 -19.76
N MET A 468 -6.05 -2.45 -20.43
CA MET A 468 -5.39 -1.13 -20.48
C MET A 468 -6.23 -0.08 -21.18
N VAL A 469 -6.80 -0.41 -22.35
CA VAL A 469 -7.68 0.50 -23.09
C VAL A 469 -8.90 0.87 -22.25
N LEU A 470 -9.53 -0.12 -21.59
CA LEU A 470 -10.64 0.13 -20.68
C LEU A 470 -10.24 1.09 -19.55
N SER A 471 -9.07 0.86 -18.94
CA SER A 471 -8.56 1.72 -17.87
C SER A 471 -8.29 3.13 -18.33
N ALA A 472 -7.65 3.30 -19.50
CA ALA A 472 -7.38 4.61 -20.07
C ALA A 472 -8.68 5.38 -20.38
N ILE A 473 -9.70 4.70 -20.91
CA ILE A 473 -11.03 5.28 -21.12
C ILE A 473 -11.64 5.71 -19.79
N CYS A 474 -11.59 4.87 -18.76
CA CYS A 474 -12.13 5.22 -17.42
C CYS A 474 -11.42 6.46 -16.85
N VAL A 475 -10.10 6.57 -17.01
CA VAL A 475 -9.32 7.74 -16.55
C VAL A 475 -9.72 9.00 -17.34
N LEU A 476 -9.93 8.90 -18.63
CA LEU A 476 -10.39 10.04 -19.46
C LEU A 476 -11.80 10.52 -19.05
N LEU A 477 -12.66 9.60 -18.62
CA LEU A 477 -14.04 9.91 -18.18
C LEU A 477 -14.10 10.59 -16.79
N PHE A 478 -13.02 10.64 -16.00
CA PHE A 478 -13.02 11.47 -14.80
C PHE A 478 -13.21 12.94 -15.18
N LYS A 479 -14.10 13.62 -14.47
CA LYS A 479 -14.41 15.02 -14.72
C LYS A 479 -13.33 15.98 -14.25
N VAL A 480 -12.62 15.64 -13.16
CA VAL A 480 -11.75 16.54 -12.43
C VAL A 480 -10.30 16.13 -12.55
N GLU A 481 -9.40 17.08 -12.85
CA GLU A 481 -7.97 16.98 -12.68
C GLU A 481 -7.61 17.58 -11.31
N THR A 482 -6.93 16.83 -10.45
CA THR A 482 -6.67 17.24 -9.07
C THR A 482 -5.38 18.05 -8.88
N LYS A 483 -4.61 18.27 -9.96
CA LYS A 483 -3.37 19.05 -9.90
C LYS A 483 -3.61 20.47 -9.41
N GLY A 484 -2.96 20.83 -8.30
CA GLY A 484 -3.02 22.19 -7.73
C GLY A 484 -4.35 22.55 -7.07
N MET A 485 -5.25 21.58 -6.88
CA MET A 485 -6.49 21.80 -6.12
C MET A 485 -6.23 21.60 -4.62
N GLU A 486 -6.73 22.49 -3.80
CA GLU A 486 -6.81 22.28 -2.36
C GLU A 486 -7.80 21.15 -2.05
N LEU A 487 -7.53 20.42 -0.96
CA LEU A 487 -8.41 19.33 -0.52
C LEU A 487 -9.73 19.92 0.00
N HIS A 488 -10.78 19.89 -0.81
CA HIS A 488 -12.07 20.44 -0.44
C HIS A 488 -12.84 19.56 0.55
N ASP A 489 -13.51 20.21 1.51
CA ASP A 489 -14.39 19.54 2.48
C ASP A 489 -15.76 19.18 1.86
N THR A 490 -16.16 19.85 0.78
CA THR A 490 -17.37 19.59 0.01
C THR A 490 -16.99 19.01 -1.35
N GLY A 491 -17.57 17.86 -1.69
CA GLY A 491 -17.26 17.15 -2.94
C GLY A 491 -17.41 18.05 -4.17
N CYS A 492 -16.41 18.04 -5.05
CA CYS A 492 -16.52 18.63 -6.38
C CYS A 492 -17.61 17.87 -7.15
N ALA A 493 -18.77 18.50 -7.29
CA ALA A 493 -19.91 18.00 -8.08
C ALA A 493 -19.65 18.17 -9.59
#